data_496ea74f2c033d6f97d82d37c9187b11
#
_entry.id   496ea74f2c033d6f97d82d37c9187b11
#
_cell.length_a   1.000
_cell.length_b   1.000
_cell.length_c   1.000
_cell.angle_alpha   90.00
_cell.angle_beta   90.00
_cell.angle_gamma   90.00
#
_symmetry.space_group_name_H-M   'P 1'
#
loop_
_entity.id
_entity.type
_entity.pdbx_description
1 polymer ?
#
loop_
_entity_poly.entity_id
_entity_poly.type
_entity_poly.pdbx_seq_one_letter_code
_entity_poly.pdbx_strand_id
1 'polypeptide(L)'
;MYKRQAWSYDETTAQWYLHLFSEKQPDLNWENPELRQEIYGMMNRWLDRGVDGFRMDVISLLAKDPQLPDGKGSGYVFSPEYFAFQPRLHDYLREMRRACFDGRDCMCVGETSFVTTQNAGSVVDDGRELDMLFQFDVMDMDGGETKWDARPFDLMRFKQIISAWQAAIGWNTLFWGNHDQPRPVSRFGCTRTETLRRRSATCLATAMYLLRGTPFLYQGEEIGMTNCPFPDISGLRDVESLNLLRQAAESGRMD
;
A
#
# COMPACT_ATOMS: atom_id res chain seq x y z
N MET A 1 9.80 19.09 5.69
CA MET A 1 10.58 19.42 4.49
C MET A 1 10.10 18.64 3.26
N TYR A 2 8.90 18.58 3.04
CA TYR A 2 8.42 17.97 1.80
C TYR A 2 7.97 19.01 0.78
N LYS A 3 8.41 20.22 0.94
CA LYS A 3 7.90 21.42 0.26
C LYS A 3 8.25 21.57 -1.20
N ARG A 4 9.11 20.69 -1.70
CA ARG A 4 9.53 20.78 -3.11
C ARG A 4 9.66 19.40 -3.70
N GLN A 5 8.85 18.53 -3.26
CA GLN A 5 9.24 17.20 -2.99
C GLN A 5 8.72 16.15 -3.87
N ALA A 6 7.86 16.50 -4.76
CA ALA A 6 7.55 15.64 -5.85
C ALA A 6 8.56 15.81 -7.00
N TRP A 7 9.43 16.82 -6.95
CA TRP A 7 10.37 17.13 -8.05
C TRP A 7 11.76 17.43 -7.53
N SER A 8 12.76 16.75 -8.08
CA SER A 8 14.18 17.04 -7.89
C SER A 8 14.86 17.29 -9.22
N TYR A 9 15.88 18.15 -9.19
CA TYR A 9 16.68 18.46 -10.38
C TYR A 9 17.93 17.57 -10.40
N ASP A 10 18.17 16.91 -11.53
CA ASP A 10 19.40 16.17 -11.79
C ASP A 10 20.36 17.02 -12.61
N GLU A 11 21.49 17.40 -12.02
CA GLU A 11 22.51 18.24 -12.66
C GLU A 11 23.19 17.52 -13.83
N THR A 12 23.29 16.20 -13.79
CA THR A 12 23.97 15.41 -14.83
C THR A 12 23.21 15.45 -16.15
N THR A 13 21.89 15.32 -16.08
CA THR A 13 21.02 15.32 -17.26
C THR A 13 20.41 16.68 -17.55
N ALA A 14 20.58 17.64 -16.63
CA ALA A 14 19.96 18.96 -16.64
C ALA A 14 18.42 18.89 -16.74
N GLN A 15 17.79 17.94 -16.04
CA GLN A 15 16.36 17.68 -16.09
C GLN A 15 15.75 17.61 -14.70
N TRP A 16 14.45 17.90 -14.61
CA TRP A 16 13.64 17.63 -13.44
C TRP A 16 13.01 16.26 -13.54
N TYR A 17 12.98 15.51 -12.43
CA TYR A 17 12.27 14.24 -12.34
C TYR A 17 11.28 14.23 -11.19
N LEU A 18 10.16 13.54 -11.39
CA LEU A 18 9.14 13.31 -10.38
C LEU A 18 9.56 12.18 -9.44
N HIS A 19 9.25 12.32 -8.16
CA HIS A 19 9.32 11.24 -7.18
C HIS A 19 8.24 11.43 -6.12
N LEU A 20 7.31 10.51 -6.00
CA LEU A 20 6.24 10.60 -4.99
C LEU A 20 6.73 10.16 -3.60
N PHE A 21 7.86 9.45 -3.56
CA PHE A 21 8.49 8.94 -2.34
C PHE A 21 9.90 9.54 -2.16
N SER A 22 10.93 8.73 -2.11
CA SER A 22 12.30 9.19 -1.96
C SER A 22 12.85 9.78 -3.26
N GLU A 23 13.72 10.78 -3.17
CA GLU A 23 14.51 11.29 -4.30
C GLU A 23 15.31 10.20 -5.03
N LYS A 24 15.60 9.07 -4.34
CA LYS A 24 16.26 7.91 -4.92
C LYS A 24 15.32 6.95 -5.65
N GLN A 25 14.03 7.26 -5.68
CA GLN A 25 12.99 6.46 -6.33
C GLN A 25 12.27 7.32 -7.38
N PRO A 26 12.92 7.60 -8.53
CA PRO A 26 12.28 8.34 -9.62
C PRO A 26 10.99 7.64 -10.05
N ASP A 27 9.95 8.43 -10.23
CA ASP A 27 8.68 7.95 -10.75
C ASP A 27 8.81 7.71 -12.26
N LEU A 28 8.43 6.54 -12.72
CA LEU A 28 8.57 6.18 -14.12
C LEU A 28 7.49 6.85 -14.97
N ASN A 29 7.89 7.38 -16.12
CA ASN A 29 6.98 8.03 -17.05
C ASN A 29 6.18 7.02 -17.85
N TRP A 30 5.04 6.58 -17.31
CA TRP A 30 4.13 5.61 -17.97
C TRP A 30 3.46 6.14 -19.24
N GLU A 31 3.56 7.44 -19.53
CA GLU A 31 3.15 7.98 -20.82
C GLU A 31 4.06 7.49 -21.96
N ASN A 32 5.33 7.15 -21.65
CA ASN A 32 6.26 6.61 -22.63
C ASN A 32 5.96 5.13 -22.94
N PRO A 33 5.56 4.78 -24.17
CA PRO A 33 5.26 3.40 -24.54
C PRO A 33 6.50 2.49 -24.54
N GLU A 34 7.68 3.01 -24.83
CA GLU A 34 8.93 2.22 -24.82
C GLU A 34 9.25 1.77 -23.39
N LEU A 35 9.09 2.66 -22.40
CA LEU A 35 9.26 2.30 -21.00
C LEU A 35 8.28 1.18 -20.60
N ARG A 36 7.01 1.28 -20.99
CA ARG A 36 6.03 0.23 -20.67
C ARG A 36 6.44 -1.12 -21.25
N GLN A 37 6.92 -1.15 -22.50
CA GLN A 37 7.41 -2.38 -23.13
C GLN A 37 8.62 -2.98 -22.40
N GLU A 38 9.55 -2.15 -21.92
CA GLU A 38 10.68 -2.62 -21.11
C GLU A 38 10.23 -3.24 -19.78
N ILE A 39 9.24 -2.62 -19.11
CA ILE A 39 8.66 -3.18 -17.88
C ILE A 39 7.97 -4.51 -18.17
N TYR A 40 7.15 -4.60 -19.23
CA TYR A 40 6.50 -5.87 -19.59
C TYR A 40 7.52 -6.94 -19.99
N GLY A 41 8.58 -6.56 -20.71
CA GLY A 41 9.68 -7.45 -21.02
C GLY A 41 10.40 -7.97 -19.77
N MET A 42 10.59 -7.13 -18.75
CA MET A 42 11.14 -7.52 -17.47
C MET A 42 10.21 -8.51 -16.74
N MET A 43 8.90 -8.20 -16.66
CA MET A 43 7.92 -9.07 -16.03
C MET A 43 7.86 -10.45 -16.71
N ASN A 44 7.80 -10.47 -18.05
CA ASN A 44 7.79 -11.71 -18.82
C ASN A 44 9.04 -12.57 -18.58
N ARG A 45 10.22 -11.96 -18.48
CA ARG A 45 11.45 -12.70 -18.14
C ARG A 45 11.36 -13.42 -16.80
N TRP A 46 10.68 -12.86 -15.81
CA TRP A 46 10.45 -13.52 -14.52
C TRP A 46 9.41 -14.62 -14.60
N LEU A 47 8.30 -14.38 -15.30
CA LEU A 47 7.26 -15.39 -15.54
C LEU A 47 7.82 -16.59 -16.29
N ASP A 48 8.66 -16.36 -17.32
CA ASP A 48 9.33 -17.41 -18.09
C ASP A 48 10.35 -18.22 -17.26
N ARG A 49 10.81 -17.67 -16.14
CA ARG A 49 11.66 -18.37 -15.16
C ARG A 49 10.87 -19.15 -14.11
N GLY A 50 9.54 -19.12 -14.18
CA GLY A 50 8.65 -19.87 -13.29
C GLY A 50 8.16 -19.10 -12.07
N VAL A 51 8.15 -17.77 -12.13
CA VAL A 51 7.41 -16.95 -11.16
C VAL A 51 5.93 -17.07 -11.48
N ASP A 52 5.09 -17.36 -10.46
CA ASP A 52 3.65 -17.62 -10.62
C ASP A 52 2.78 -16.35 -10.55
N GLY A 53 3.39 -15.17 -10.53
CA GLY A 53 2.67 -13.89 -10.55
C GLY A 53 3.40 -12.75 -9.87
N PHE A 54 2.71 -11.63 -9.72
CA PHE A 54 3.28 -10.42 -9.15
C PHE A 54 2.35 -9.76 -8.13
N ARG A 55 2.93 -9.32 -7.02
CA ARG A 55 2.39 -8.24 -6.21
C ARG A 55 3.00 -6.94 -6.71
N MET A 56 2.16 -6.02 -7.16
CA MET A 56 2.59 -4.77 -7.76
C MET A 56 2.43 -3.63 -6.77
N ASP A 57 3.55 -3.01 -6.44
CA ASP A 57 3.67 -1.94 -5.48
C ASP A 57 3.00 -0.66 -6.00
N VAL A 58 2.21 0.00 -5.15
CA VAL A 58 1.49 1.27 -5.40
C VAL A 58 0.93 1.41 -6.82
N ILE A 59 0.41 0.33 -7.37
CA ILE A 59 0.00 0.23 -8.78
C ILE A 59 -1.08 1.26 -9.19
N SER A 60 -1.85 1.75 -8.24
CA SER A 60 -2.86 2.79 -8.43
C SER A 60 -2.28 4.16 -8.78
N LEU A 61 -0.96 4.33 -8.64
CA LEU A 61 -0.26 5.60 -8.84
C LEU A 61 0.48 5.69 -10.18
N LEU A 62 0.32 4.72 -11.09
CA LEU A 62 1.06 4.72 -12.37
C LEU A 62 0.72 5.91 -13.28
N ALA A 63 -0.54 6.27 -13.37
CA ALA A 63 -1.00 7.39 -14.17
C ALA A 63 -1.01 8.69 -13.36
N LYS A 64 -0.58 9.78 -13.98
CA LYS A 64 -0.63 11.14 -13.43
C LYS A 64 -1.54 12.01 -14.29
N ASP A 65 -2.02 13.11 -13.72
CA ASP A 65 -2.63 14.18 -14.52
C ASP A 65 -1.57 14.69 -15.53
N PRO A 66 -1.84 14.64 -16.83
CA PRO A 66 -0.85 15.02 -17.86
C PRO A 66 -0.44 16.48 -17.80
N GLN A 67 -1.23 17.34 -17.14
CA GLN A 67 -0.91 18.75 -16.95
C GLN A 67 0.01 18.99 -15.75
N LEU A 68 0.21 17.97 -14.90
CA LEU A 68 1.04 18.04 -13.68
C LEU A 68 0.75 19.29 -12.86
N PRO A 69 -0.52 19.55 -12.50
CA PRO A 69 -0.89 20.79 -11.83
C PRO A 69 -0.29 20.89 -10.43
N ASP A 70 -0.06 22.12 -10.00
CA ASP A 70 0.32 22.38 -8.62
C ASP A 70 -0.81 22.02 -7.65
N GLY A 71 -0.46 21.41 -6.53
CA GLY A 71 -1.38 21.17 -5.45
C GLY A 71 -1.91 22.47 -4.84
N LYS A 72 -3.15 22.47 -4.36
CA LYS A 72 -3.83 23.64 -3.79
C LYS A 72 -3.52 23.75 -2.30
N GLY A 73 -3.02 24.90 -1.85
CA GLY A 73 -2.77 25.15 -0.43
C GLY A 73 -1.40 25.76 -0.14
N SER A 74 -1.02 25.81 1.13
CA SER A 74 0.28 26.28 1.60
C SER A 74 0.93 25.23 2.50
N GLY A 75 2.25 25.15 2.47
CA GLY A 75 3.01 24.16 3.26
C GLY A 75 3.17 22.84 2.54
N TYR A 76 2.98 21.72 3.23
CA TYR A 76 2.91 20.41 2.62
C TYR A 76 1.53 20.22 2.00
N VAL A 77 1.50 20.08 0.69
CA VAL A 77 0.25 19.88 -0.05
C VAL A 77 0.23 18.44 -0.56
N PHE A 78 -0.75 17.69 -0.11
CA PHE A 78 -1.01 16.33 -0.54
C PHE A 78 -2.24 16.34 -1.45
N SER A 79 -2.07 16.05 -2.73
CA SER A 79 -3.09 16.16 -3.77
C SER A 79 -3.22 14.87 -4.58
N PRO A 80 -3.71 13.78 -3.97
CA PRO A 80 -3.83 12.47 -4.63
C PRO A 80 -4.76 12.51 -5.85
N GLU A 81 -5.64 13.48 -5.95
CA GLU A 81 -6.50 13.72 -7.11
C GLU A 81 -5.73 13.89 -8.43
N TYR A 82 -4.42 14.18 -8.38
CA TYR A 82 -3.59 14.37 -9.57
C TYR A 82 -2.69 13.17 -9.91
N PHE A 83 -2.56 12.20 -9.01
CA PHE A 83 -1.66 11.06 -9.20
C PHE A 83 -2.21 9.70 -8.77
N ALA A 84 -3.43 9.63 -8.22
CA ALA A 84 -4.04 8.38 -7.82
C ALA A 84 -5.29 8.10 -8.66
N PHE A 85 -5.46 6.87 -9.10
CA PHE A 85 -6.61 6.44 -9.90
C PHE A 85 -6.95 7.35 -11.09
N GLN A 86 -5.93 7.90 -11.74
CA GLN A 86 -6.14 8.71 -12.94
C GLN A 86 -6.77 7.87 -14.06
N PRO A 87 -7.58 8.46 -14.96
CA PRO A 87 -8.33 7.70 -15.98
C PRO A 87 -7.47 6.77 -16.84
N ARG A 88 -6.25 7.16 -17.17
CA ARG A 88 -5.31 6.33 -17.95
C ARG A 88 -4.74 5.13 -17.21
N LEU A 89 -4.93 5.03 -15.89
CA LEU A 89 -4.54 3.85 -15.12
C LEU A 89 -5.15 2.58 -15.72
N HIS A 90 -6.42 2.61 -16.04
CA HIS A 90 -7.13 1.47 -16.62
C HIS A 90 -6.54 1.02 -17.96
N ASP A 91 -6.10 1.95 -18.80
CA ASP A 91 -5.44 1.63 -20.06
C ASP A 91 -4.12 0.89 -19.82
N TYR A 92 -3.31 1.36 -18.86
CA TYR A 92 -2.03 0.74 -18.51
C TYR A 92 -2.21 -0.64 -17.88
N LEU A 93 -3.16 -0.81 -16.99
CA LEU A 93 -3.44 -2.11 -16.37
C LEU A 93 -3.91 -3.14 -17.41
N ARG A 94 -4.80 -2.74 -18.32
CA ARG A 94 -5.27 -3.61 -19.42
C ARG A 94 -4.17 -3.93 -20.41
N GLU A 95 -3.29 -2.99 -20.72
CA GLU A 95 -2.12 -3.22 -21.57
C GLU A 95 -1.17 -4.22 -20.90
N MET A 96 -0.86 -4.02 -19.62
CA MET A 96 -0.04 -4.93 -18.81
C MET A 96 -0.66 -6.33 -18.74
N ARG A 97 -1.97 -6.43 -18.49
CA ARG A 97 -2.69 -7.72 -18.44
C ARG A 97 -2.47 -8.50 -19.73
N ARG A 98 -2.76 -7.88 -20.87
CA ARG A 98 -2.58 -8.51 -22.18
C ARG A 98 -1.13 -8.87 -22.48
N ALA A 99 -0.19 -8.04 -22.07
CA ALA A 99 1.22 -8.25 -22.38
C ALA A 99 1.89 -9.32 -21.50
N CYS A 100 1.44 -9.50 -20.26
CA CYS A 100 2.15 -10.32 -19.27
C CYS A 100 1.35 -11.50 -18.74
N PHE A 101 0.05 -11.37 -18.54
CA PHE A 101 -0.74 -12.33 -17.76
C PHE A 101 -1.68 -13.19 -18.60
N ASP A 102 -2.26 -12.63 -19.68
CA ASP A 102 -3.21 -13.37 -20.51
C ASP A 102 -2.58 -14.63 -21.12
N GLY A 103 -3.30 -15.75 -20.99
CA GLY A 103 -2.84 -17.06 -21.46
C GLY A 103 -1.82 -17.76 -20.57
N ARG A 104 -1.50 -17.21 -19.41
CA ARG A 104 -0.63 -17.82 -18.39
C ARG A 104 -1.45 -18.24 -17.16
N ASP A 105 -1.04 -19.33 -16.51
CA ASP A 105 -1.54 -19.70 -15.19
C ASP A 105 -0.74 -18.97 -14.12
N CYS A 106 -1.10 -17.71 -13.90
CA CYS A 106 -0.39 -16.83 -12.96
C CYS A 106 -1.37 -15.79 -12.38
N MET A 107 -0.97 -15.16 -11.27
CA MET A 107 -1.80 -14.24 -10.51
C MET A 107 -1.17 -12.83 -10.48
N CYS A 108 -2.01 -11.81 -10.52
CA CYS A 108 -1.59 -10.46 -10.23
C CYS A 108 -2.43 -9.81 -9.13
N VAL A 109 -1.76 -9.24 -8.14
CA VAL A 109 -2.40 -8.50 -7.06
C VAL A 109 -1.77 -7.11 -6.94
N GLY A 110 -2.60 -6.09 -6.85
CA GLY A 110 -2.14 -4.71 -6.75
C GLY A 110 -2.20 -4.16 -5.34
N GLU A 111 -1.18 -3.45 -4.91
CA GLU A 111 -1.31 -2.52 -3.80
C GLU A 111 -1.96 -1.24 -4.32
N THR A 112 -3.19 -1.01 -3.87
CA THR A 112 -4.04 0.05 -4.41
C THR A 112 -4.34 1.10 -3.35
N SER A 113 -3.38 1.96 -3.09
CA SER A 113 -3.60 3.16 -2.27
C SER A 113 -4.74 4.00 -2.87
N PHE A 114 -5.58 4.58 -2.02
CA PHE A 114 -6.75 5.40 -2.39
C PHE A 114 -7.87 4.64 -3.12
N VAL A 115 -7.84 3.31 -3.17
CA VAL A 115 -9.00 2.54 -3.63
C VAL A 115 -10.16 2.70 -2.65
N THR A 116 -11.35 2.73 -3.19
CA THR A 116 -12.61 2.81 -2.43
C THR A 116 -13.54 1.68 -2.84
N THR A 117 -14.54 1.39 -2.03
CA THR A 117 -15.57 0.42 -2.38
C THR A 117 -16.36 0.79 -3.64
N GLN A 118 -16.32 2.04 -4.08
CA GLN A 118 -16.99 2.53 -5.28
C GLN A 118 -16.20 2.30 -6.56
N ASN A 119 -14.85 2.34 -6.49
CA ASN A 119 -14.00 2.18 -7.67
C ASN A 119 -13.28 0.83 -7.76
N ALA A 120 -13.26 0.05 -6.68
CA ALA A 120 -12.56 -1.24 -6.63
C ALA A 120 -13.01 -2.21 -7.73
N GLY A 121 -14.32 -2.35 -7.96
CA GLY A 121 -14.87 -3.24 -8.98
C GLY A 121 -14.36 -2.95 -10.39
N SER A 122 -14.09 -1.68 -10.72
CA SER A 122 -13.56 -1.33 -12.04
C SER A 122 -12.17 -1.89 -12.34
N VAL A 123 -11.45 -2.33 -11.31
CA VAL A 123 -10.07 -2.85 -11.42
C VAL A 123 -10.01 -4.37 -11.33
N VAL A 124 -11.00 -5.03 -10.66
CA VAL A 124 -10.91 -6.47 -10.38
C VAL A 124 -12.08 -7.31 -10.91
N ASP A 125 -13.28 -6.72 -11.15
CA ASP A 125 -14.48 -7.53 -11.40
C ASP A 125 -14.59 -8.06 -12.85
N ASP A 126 -13.94 -7.45 -13.82
CA ASP A 126 -14.03 -7.87 -15.24
C ASP A 126 -12.88 -8.78 -15.71
N GLY A 127 -11.91 -9.06 -14.82
CA GLY A 127 -10.75 -9.90 -15.10
C GLY A 127 -9.78 -9.36 -16.16
N ARG A 128 -9.89 -8.06 -16.51
CA ARG A 128 -9.07 -7.45 -17.55
C ARG A 128 -7.91 -6.61 -17.02
N GLU A 129 -7.86 -6.39 -15.70
CA GLU A 129 -6.84 -5.58 -15.05
C GLU A 129 -6.12 -6.41 -13.99
N LEU A 130 -6.60 -6.40 -12.74
CA LEU A 130 -6.02 -7.14 -11.64
C LEU A 130 -6.90 -8.34 -11.26
N ASP A 131 -6.29 -9.39 -10.72
CA ASP A 131 -7.06 -10.49 -10.13
C ASP A 131 -7.52 -10.14 -8.72
N MET A 132 -6.71 -9.39 -7.97
CA MET A 132 -7.01 -8.94 -6.61
C MET A 132 -6.36 -7.59 -6.34
N LEU A 133 -6.83 -6.92 -5.29
CA LEU A 133 -6.26 -5.65 -4.81
C LEU A 133 -6.14 -5.65 -3.28
N PHE A 134 -5.12 -4.96 -2.76
CA PHE A 134 -5.00 -4.63 -1.34
C PHE A 134 -5.63 -3.28 -1.06
N GLN A 135 -6.62 -3.25 -0.18
CA GLN A 135 -7.25 -2.04 0.35
C GLN A 135 -6.66 -1.67 1.72
N PHE A 136 -6.71 -0.42 2.10
CA PHE A 136 -6.10 0.06 3.33
C PHE A 136 -7.09 0.46 4.43
N ASP A 137 -8.41 0.42 4.19
CA ASP A 137 -9.42 0.85 5.17
C ASP A 137 -9.30 0.10 6.52
N VAL A 138 -8.91 -1.19 6.49
CA VAL A 138 -8.64 -1.97 7.72
C VAL A 138 -7.34 -1.51 8.38
N MET A 139 -6.34 -1.17 7.58
CA MET A 139 -5.05 -0.69 8.09
C MET A 139 -5.15 0.71 8.70
N ASP A 140 -6.07 1.53 8.21
CA ASP A 140 -6.26 2.91 8.65
C ASP A 140 -7.38 3.06 9.70
N MET A 141 -8.04 1.97 10.11
CA MET A 141 -9.23 2.03 10.96
C MET A 141 -8.99 2.57 12.36
N ASP A 142 -7.79 2.44 12.91
CA ASP A 142 -7.39 2.92 14.22
C ASP A 142 -6.55 4.21 14.15
N GLY A 143 -6.36 4.79 12.96
CA GLY A 143 -5.69 6.06 12.79
C GLY A 143 -6.53 7.24 13.30
N GLY A 144 -5.85 8.22 13.94
CA GLY A 144 -6.42 9.49 14.34
C GLY A 144 -6.25 10.56 13.25
N GLU A 145 -5.73 11.73 13.63
CA GLU A 145 -5.37 12.77 12.65
C GLU A 145 -4.17 12.36 11.79
N THR A 146 -3.34 11.50 12.32
CA THR A 146 -2.22 10.86 11.62
C THR A 146 -2.18 9.37 11.93
N LYS A 147 -1.42 8.59 11.16
CA LYS A 147 -1.19 7.17 11.43
C LYS A 147 -0.44 6.91 12.76
N TRP A 148 0.20 7.94 13.33
CA TRP A 148 0.91 7.88 14.60
C TRP A 148 0.02 8.12 15.82
N ASP A 149 -1.20 8.61 15.58
CA ASP A 149 -2.22 8.83 16.61
C ASP A 149 -3.14 7.61 16.66
N ALA A 150 -2.59 6.48 17.14
CA ALA A 150 -3.32 5.22 17.18
C ALA A 150 -4.45 5.25 18.23
N ARG A 151 -5.65 4.88 17.81
CA ARG A 151 -6.84 4.73 18.65
C ARG A 151 -7.06 3.27 19.05
N PRO A 152 -7.79 3.01 20.13
CA PRO A 152 -8.18 1.65 20.49
C PRO A 152 -8.98 0.98 19.35
N PHE A 153 -8.82 -0.34 19.22
CA PHE A 153 -9.57 -1.14 18.26
C PHE A 153 -11.09 -0.95 18.42
N ASP A 154 -11.75 -0.53 17.34
CA ASP A 154 -13.20 -0.39 17.27
C ASP A 154 -13.81 -1.56 16.47
N LEU A 155 -14.43 -2.49 17.17
CA LEU A 155 -15.07 -3.65 16.56
C LEU A 155 -16.22 -3.28 15.61
N MET A 156 -16.96 -2.21 15.91
CA MET A 156 -18.07 -1.79 15.04
C MET A 156 -17.55 -1.22 13.73
N ARG A 157 -16.53 -0.37 13.80
CA ARG A 157 -15.85 0.16 12.62
C ARG A 157 -15.24 -0.95 11.77
N PHE A 158 -14.54 -1.90 12.39
CA PHE A 158 -14.02 -3.08 11.69
C PHE A 158 -15.12 -3.84 10.95
N LYS A 159 -16.24 -4.16 11.61
CA LYS A 159 -17.36 -4.87 10.99
C LYS A 159 -17.97 -4.08 9.82
N GLN A 160 -18.10 -2.76 9.95
CA GLN A 160 -18.61 -1.90 8.87
C GLN A 160 -17.68 -1.95 7.64
N ILE A 161 -16.37 -1.78 7.85
CA ILE A 161 -15.36 -1.84 6.79
C ILE A 161 -15.40 -3.19 6.07
N ILE A 162 -15.30 -4.28 6.83
CA ILE A 162 -15.29 -5.63 6.25
C ILE A 162 -16.61 -5.92 5.50
N SER A 163 -17.76 -5.55 6.06
CA SER A 163 -19.05 -5.76 5.40
C SER A 163 -19.14 -4.98 4.09
N ALA A 164 -18.65 -3.74 4.07
CA ALA A 164 -18.62 -2.93 2.86
C ALA A 164 -17.73 -3.55 1.78
N TRP A 165 -16.52 -3.98 2.13
CA TRP A 165 -15.58 -4.60 1.18
C TRP A 165 -16.05 -5.98 0.70
N GLN A 166 -16.65 -6.81 1.58
CA GLN A 166 -17.24 -8.09 1.17
C GLN A 166 -18.44 -7.93 0.23
N ALA A 167 -19.12 -6.78 0.27
CA ALA A 167 -20.21 -6.45 -0.64
C ALA A 167 -19.73 -5.80 -1.94
N ALA A 168 -18.62 -5.05 -1.90
CA ALA A 168 -18.15 -4.23 -3.03
C ALA A 168 -17.51 -5.03 -4.15
N ILE A 169 -16.74 -6.08 -3.83
CA ILE A 169 -16.02 -6.90 -4.81
C ILE A 169 -16.22 -8.40 -4.58
N GLY A 170 -16.15 -9.16 -5.67
CA GLY A 170 -16.42 -10.60 -5.65
C GLY A 170 -15.41 -11.41 -4.85
N TRP A 171 -14.11 -11.00 -4.84
CA TRP A 171 -13.03 -11.71 -4.17
C TRP A 171 -12.05 -10.75 -3.52
N ASN A 172 -11.86 -10.85 -2.21
CA ASN A 172 -11.05 -9.91 -1.44
C ASN A 172 -9.65 -10.45 -1.13
N THR A 173 -8.67 -9.58 -0.93
CA THR A 173 -7.46 -9.90 -0.17
C THR A 173 -7.79 -9.79 1.32
N LEU A 174 -7.43 -10.82 2.09
CA LEU A 174 -7.70 -10.88 3.52
C LEU A 174 -6.39 -10.79 4.27
N PHE A 175 -6.11 -9.68 4.95
CA PHE A 175 -4.85 -9.46 5.64
C PHE A 175 -5.02 -8.55 6.85
N TRP A 176 -4.23 -8.81 7.90
CA TRP A 176 -4.14 -7.99 9.10
C TRP A 176 -2.93 -7.08 9.14
N GLY A 177 -1.93 -7.38 8.34
CA GLY A 177 -0.68 -6.63 8.33
C GLY A 177 0.21 -7.00 7.15
N ASN A 178 1.29 -6.26 7.02
CA ASN A 178 2.35 -6.46 6.03
C ASN A 178 3.67 -5.90 6.59
N HIS A 179 4.69 -5.76 5.73
CA HIS A 179 5.99 -5.22 6.12
C HIS A 179 5.99 -3.74 6.53
N ASP A 180 4.91 -2.99 6.20
CA ASP A 180 4.76 -1.56 6.51
C ASP A 180 3.87 -1.30 7.73
N GLN A 181 3.34 -2.36 8.35
CA GLN A 181 2.38 -2.25 9.45
C GLN A 181 2.90 -2.87 10.74
N PRO A 182 2.48 -2.35 11.91
CA PRO A 182 2.72 -3.01 13.18
C PRO A 182 2.13 -4.41 13.21
N ARG A 183 2.72 -5.31 14.01
CA ARG A 183 2.21 -6.67 14.18
C ARG A 183 0.77 -6.67 14.69
N PRO A 184 -0.17 -7.40 14.04
CA PRO A 184 -1.60 -7.35 14.36
C PRO A 184 -1.93 -7.66 15.82
N VAL A 185 -1.26 -8.64 16.41
CA VAL A 185 -1.49 -9.04 17.81
C VAL A 185 -1.08 -7.92 18.78
N SER A 186 -0.03 -7.17 18.47
CA SER A 186 0.39 -6.02 19.27
C SER A 186 -0.54 -4.83 19.09
N ARG A 187 -1.08 -4.64 17.88
CA ARG A 187 -1.92 -3.50 17.52
C ARG A 187 -3.37 -3.68 17.98
N PHE A 188 -3.96 -4.84 17.72
CA PHE A 188 -5.38 -5.11 17.90
C PHE A 188 -5.69 -6.14 18.99
N GLY A 189 -4.68 -6.81 19.51
CA GLY A 189 -4.83 -7.89 20.48
C GLY A 189 -4.38 -7.53 21.90
N CYS A 190 -4.22 -8.54 22.73
CA CYS A 190 -3.70 -8.42 24.09
C CYS A 190 -2.45 -9.29 24.27
N THR A 191 -1.34 -8.65 24.57
CA THR A 191 -0.02 -9.31 24.73
C THR A 191 0.46 -9.41 26.17
N ARG A 192 -0.41 -9.09 27.16
CA ARG A 192 -0.05 -9.06 28.59
C ARG A 192 0.41 -10.41 29.17
N THR A 193 -0.08 -11.51 28.61
CA THR A 193 0.35 -12.88 28.95
C THR A 193 0.42 -13.71 27.68
N GLU A 194 1.22 -14.78 27.69
CA GLU A 194 1.35 -15.70 26.55
C GLU A 194 -0.02 -16.31 26.16
N THR A 195 -0.85 -16.65 27.14
CA THR A 195 -2.20 -17.17 26.88
C THR A 195 -3.08 -16.16 26.17
N LEU A 196 -3.05 -14.89 26.59
CA LEU A 196 -3.84 -13.83 25.95
C LEU A 196 -3.30 -13.51 24.56
N ARG A 197 -1.98 -13.50 24.36
CA ARG A 197 -1.35 -13.33 23.07
C ARG A 197 -1.84 -14.38 22.07
N ARG A 198 -1.77 -15.66 22.45
CA ARG A 198 -2.24 -16.78 21.60
C ARG A 198 -3.72 -16.67 21.28
N ARG A 199 -4.56 -16.41 22.29
CA ARG A 199 -6.01 -16.23 22.07
C ARG A 199 -6.32 -15.05 21.16
N SER A 200 -5.60 -13.94 21.31
CA SER A 200 -5.74 -12.78 20.41
C SER A 200 -5.34 -13.12 18.98
N ALA A 201 -4.20 -13.78 18.78
CA ALA A 201 -3.75 -14.20 17.45
C ALA A 201 -4.79 -15.11 16.78
N THR A 202 -5.28 -16.12 17.49
CA THR A 202 -6.29 -17.04 16.98
C THR A 202 -7.62 -16.32 16.66
N CYS A 203 -8.04 -15.39 17.53
CA CYS A 203 -9.26 -14.61 17.33
C CYS A 203 -9.15 -13.74 16.07
N LEU A 204 -8.04 -13.01 15.90
CA LEU A 204 -7.79 -12.17 14.72
C LEU A 204 -7.75 -13.01 13.43
N ALA A 205 -7.01 -14.13 13.45
CA ALA A 205 -6.94 -15.04 12.31
C ALA A 205 -8.34 -15.57 11.92
N THR A 206 -9.13 -16.01 12.92
CA THR A 206 -10.50 -16.50 12.68
C THR A 206 -11.40 -15.40 12.09
N ALA A 207 -11.32 -14.19 12.65
CA ALA A 207 -12.16 -13.07 12.20
C ALA A 207 -11.90 -12.62 10.76
N MET A 208 -10.67 -12.76 10.27
CA MET A 208 -10.28 -12.32 8.93
C MET A 208 -10.24 -13.47 7.92
N TYR A 209 -9.53 -14.54 8.24
CA TYR A 209 -9.16 -15.53 7.23
C TYR A 209 -10.26 -16.55 6.89
N LEU A 210 -11.39 -16.50 7.58
CA LEU A 210 -12.59 -17.27 7.24
C LEU A 210 -13.63 -16.50 6.41
N LEU A 211 -13.29 -15.28 6.00
CA LEU A 211 -14.13 -14.48 5.08
C LEU A 211 -13.93 -14.93 3.62
N ARG A 212 -14.75 -14.40 2.72
CA ARG A 212 -14.62 -14.67 1.29
C ARG A 212 -13.44 -13.89 0.71
N GLY A 213 -12.40 -14.60 0.29
CA GLY A 213 -11.19 -14.02 -0.28
C GLY A 213 -9.97 -14.91 -0.11
N THR A 214 -8.81 -14.39 -0.52
CA THR A 214 -7.51 -15.05 -0.35
C THR A 214 -6.81 -14.50 0.88
N PRO A 215 -6.48 -15.35 1.89
CA PRO A 215 -5.66 -14.96 3.03
C PRO A 215 -4.21 -14.65 2.61
N PHE A 216 -3.73 -13.49 3.06
CA PHE A 216 -2.32 -13.08 2.95
C PHE A 216 -1.74 -12.96 4.36
N LEU A 217 -0.94 -13.93 4.75
CA LEU A 217 -0.31 -13.97 6.07
C LEU A 217 1.10 -13.40 5.97
N TYR A 218 1.34 -12.29 6.67
CA TYR A 218 2.69 -11.79 6.78
C TYR A 218 3.53 -12.70 7.68
N GLN A 219 4.76 -12.99 7.28
CA GLN A 219 5.66 -13.89 8.03
C GLN A 219 5.68 -13.55 9.53
N GLY A 220 5.45 -14.55 10.36
CA GLY A 220 5.33 -14.42 11.82
C GLY A 220 3.89 -14.28 12.33
N GLU A 221 2.90 -13.99 11.50
CA GLU A 221 1.50 -13.99 11.93
C GLU A 221 1.03 -15.38 12.32
N GLU A 222 1.51 -16.43 11.66
CA GLU A 222 1.20 -17.84 11.91
C GLU A 222 1.59 -18.29 13.33
N ILE A 223 2.56 -17.61 13.94
CA ILE A 223 2.96 -17.84 15.33
C ILE A 223 2.50 -16.72 16.28
N GLY A 224 1.72 -15.76 15.79
CA GLY A 224 1.26 -14.61 16.56
C GLY A 224 2.43 -13.74 17.05
N MET A 225 3.39 -13.45 16.18
CA MET A 225 4.54 -12.60 16.48
C MET A 225 4.10 -11.21 16.90
N THR A 226 4.77 -10.65 17.92
CA THR A 226 4.55 -9.29 18.40
C THR A 226 5.54 -8.30 17.79
N ASN A 227 5.30 -7.00 18.00
CA ASN A 227 6.26 -5.98 17.64
C ASN A 227 7.62 -6.23 18.32
N CYS A 228 8.70 -5.90 17.62
CA CYS A 228 10.04 -5.91 18.20
C CYS A 228 10.17 -4.71 19.16
N PRO A 229 10.58 -4.91 20.41
CA PRO A 229 10.91 -3.80 21.29
C PRO A 229 12.24 -3.17 20.85
N PHE A 230 12.24 -1.86 20.64
CA PHE A 230 13.48 -1.12 20.45
C PHE A 230 13.92 -0.54 21.79
N PRO A 231 15.16 -0.79 22.23
CA PRO A 231 15.66 -0.27 23.51
C PRO A 231 15.82 1.26 23.48
N ASP A 232 16.06 1.80 22.31
CA ASP A 232 16.18 3.24 22.06
C ASP A 232 15.92 3.58 20.59
N ILE A 233 15.80 4.87 20.30
CA ILE A 233 15.52 5.38 18.95
C ILE A 233 16.66 5.20 17.94
N SER A 234 17.88 4.89 18.39
CA SER A 234 19.03 4.70 17.51
C SER A 234 18.91 3.45 16.65
N GLY A 235 18.03 2.50 17.05
CA GLY A 235 17.69 1.30 16.29
C GLY A 235 16.79 1.54 15.10
N LEU A 236 16.10 2.69 15.02
CA LEU A 236 15.18 3.00 13.94
C LEU A 236 15.93 3.24 12.61
N ARG A 237 15.40 2.67 11.53
CA ARG A 237 15.93 2.81 10.17
C ARG A 237 14.89 3.36 9.20
N ASP A 238 13.62 3.28 9.56
CA ASP A 238 12.52 3.77 8.74
C ASP A 238 12.54 5.28 8.59
N VAL A 239 12.43 5.75 7.35
CA VAL A 239 12.53 7.17 7.01
C VAL A 239 11.38 8.01 7.59
N GLU A 240 10.16 7.44 7.68
CA GLU A 240 9.03 8.16 8.25
C GLU A 240 9.16 8.33 9.75
N SER A 241 9.57 7.27 10.47
CA SER A 241 9.87 7.33 11.90
C SER A 241 10.96 8.35 12.22
N LEU A 242 12.03 8.37 11.42
CA LEU A 242 13.13 9.34 11.58
C LEU A 242 12.67 10.79 11.30
N ASN A 243 11.80 10.99 10.32
CA ASN A 243 11.22 12.30 10.03
C ASN A 243 10.28 12.77 11.13
N LEU A 244 9.45 11.87 11.68
CA LEU A 244 8.59 12.18 12.81
C LEU A 244 9.41 12.63 14.03
N LEU A 245 10.46 11.89 14.37
CA LEU A 245 11.36 12.25 15.48
C LEU A 245 12.02 13.63 15.25
N ARG A 246 12.46 13.89 14.03
CA ARG A 246 13.04 15.21 13.70
C ARG A 246 12.02 16.34 13.86
N GLN A 247 10.79 16.14 13.38
CA GLN A 247 9.70 17.11 13.53
C GLN A 247 9.32 17.33 14.99
N ALA A 248 9.29 16.25 15.79
CA ALA A 248 9.01 16.33 17.22
C ALA A 248 10.09 17.12 17.96
N ALA A 249 11.37 16.88 17.63
CA ALA A 249 12.49 17.65 18.19
C ALA A 249 12.43 19.14 17.81
N GLU A 250 12.18 19.45 16.54
CA GLU A 250 12.06 20.83 16.04
C GLU A 250 10.85 21.57 16.65
N SER A 251 9.80 20.86 17.02
CA SER A 251 8.60 21.44 17.63
C SER A 251 8.63 21.49 19.16
N GLY A 252 9.73 21.05 19.81
CA GLY A 252 9.86 20.98 21.26
C GLY A 252 8.91 20.00 21.95
N ARG A 253 8.46 18.97 21.22
CA ARG A 253 7.57 17.92 21.73
C ARG A 253 8.32 16.65 22.17
N MET A 254 9.65 16.69 22.15
CA MET A 254 10.49 15.64 22.73
C MET A 254 11.02 16.14 24.06
N ASP A 255 10.35 15.77 25.15
CA ASP A 255 10.87 15.78 26.51
C ASP A 255 11.23 14.33 26.94
#